data_166834302c22b2222946dc3ea580bcb7
#
_entry.id   166834302c22b2222946dc3ea580bcb7
#
_cell.length_a   1.000
_cell.length_b   1.000
_cell.length_c   1.000
_cell.angle_alpha   90.00
_cell.angle_beta   90.00
_cell.angle_gamma   90.00
#
_symmetry.space_group_name_H-M   'P 1'
#
loop_
_entity.id
_entity.type
_entity.pdbx_description
1 polymer ?
#
loop_
_entity_poly.entity_id
_entity_poly.type
_entity_poly.pdbx_seq_one_letter_code
_entity_poly.pdbx_strand_id
1 'polypeptide(L)'
;MNVNLDNVKPYILSDRVISSDMTYLDWNEGSAIPDKMMKRIKDKLTDLHHYSDPSNNELKDALEAHTGVDKTFIEVFNGSDSALDYAFRVLLNSNDKVCIPYPNYTQVNQTITSLGCRVLNCDISTLEENIKSFKPKVVYLSVPNNPLGYVYNTLPLAEKYPGTFFIVDEAYAEFFPKCSIFDQAYKYANVIVTRTFSKGFGLAGIRLGYLTTNSYIMNKIRSINNFKQVNTLAAIAGVEALKDFKSIQSNINLTNRVKKMFIDMLKDYRIRDSHANFVLLEHTRAKEIIEELKSLGILVRDRSKFINNTMRITMGSGADMHQIAEIIKKY
;
A
#
# COMPACT_ATOMS: atom_id res chain seq x y z
N MET A 1 -15.46 3.35 -28.49
CA MET A 1 -14.32 3.03 -27.59
C MET A 1 -13.75 4.37 -27.13
N ASN A 2 -14.05 4.73 -25.86
CA ASN A 2 -13.85 6.14 -25.42
C ASN A 2 -12.70 6.31 -24.42
N VAL A 3 -11.74 5.40 -24.43
CA VAL A 3 -10.58 5.51 -23.55
C VAL A 3 -9.38 5.84 -24.41
N ASN A 4 -8.84 7.03 -24.25
CA ASN A 4 -7.58 7.41 -24.89
C ASN A 4 -6.42 6.74 -24.12
N LEU A 5 -6.13 5.51 -24.47
CA LEU A 5 -5.04 4.71 -23.86
C LEU A 5 -3.65 5.25 -24.23
N ASP A 6 -3.54 6.11 -25.25
CA ASP A 6 -2.27 6.69 -25.69
C ASP A 6 -1.63 7.58 -24.60
N ASN A 7 -2.43 8.08 -23.65
CA ASN A 7 -1.95 8.87 -22.53
C ASN A 7 -1.56 8.03 -21.29
N VAL A 8 -1.80 6.70 -21.32
CA VAL A 8 -1.44 5.81 -20.21
C VAL A 8 0.03 5.40 -20.35
N LYS A 9 0.88 5.94 -19.49
CA LYS A 9 2.29 5.54 -19.44
C LYS A 9 2.40 4.15 -18.79
N PRO A 10 3.11 3.19 -19.41
CA PRO A 10 3.28 1.85 -18.82
C PRO A 10 4.01 1.94 -17.48
N TYR A 11 3.69 1.01 -16.59
CA TYR A 11 4.42 0.86 -15.33
C TYR A 11 5.86 0.42 -15.64
N ILE A 12 6.82 1.13 -15.06
CA ILE A 12 8.23 0.78 -15.22
C ILE A 12 8.53 -0.35 -14.24
N LEU A 13 8.61 -1.56 -14.79
CA LEU A 13 9.08 -2.71 -14.02
C LEU A 13 10.56 -2.48 -13.64
N SER A 14 10.96 -2.98 -12.47
CA SER A 14 12.38 -3.18 -12.17
C SER A 14 12.86 -4.44 -12.90
N ASP A 15 14.14 -4.51 -13.27
CA ASP A 15 14.77 -5.70 -13.83
C ASP A 15 14.95 -6.78 -12.75
N ARG A 16 13.86 -7.11 -12.06
CA ARG A 16 13.86 -8.02 -10.93
C ARG A 16 13.86 -9.46 -11.42
N VAL A 17 14.98 -10.14 -11.24
CA VAL A 17 15.09 -11.60 -11.37
C VAL A 17 14.96 -12.19 -9.97
N ILE A 18 14.03 -13.13 -9.77
CA ILE A 18 13.87 -13.80 -8.47
C ILE A 18 14.96 -14.86 -8.33
N SER A 19 15.85 -14.70 -7.35
CA SER A 19 16.93 -15.61 -7.00
C SER A 19 17.07 -15.71 -5.48
N SER A 20 17.52 -16.87 -4.97
CA SER A 20 17.84 -17.06 -3.55
C SER A 20 19.01 -16.20 -3.07
N ASP A 21 19.87 -15.75 -3.98
CA ASP A 21 21.10 -15.05 -3.68
C ASP A 21 20.93 -13.52 -3.64
N MET A 22 19.67 -13.05 -3.70
CA MET A 22 19.37 -11.63 -3.74
C MET A 22 18.53 -11.17 -2.56
N THR A 23 18.86 -10.01 -2.03
CA THR A 23 18.08 -9.30 -1.00
C THR A 23 17.19 -8.24 -1.65
N TYR A 24 15.87 -8.42 -1.56
CA TYR A 24 14.87 -7.57 -2.22
C TYR A 24 14.36 -6.48 -1.28
N LEU A 25 14.81 -5.24 -1.48
CA LEU A 25 14.43 -4.07 -0.69
C LEU A 25 13.85 -2.94 -1.57
N ASP A 26 13.25 -3.32 -2.70
CA ASP A 26 12.77 -2.40 -3.74
C ASP A 26 11.24 -2.24 -3.79
N TRP A 27 10.45 -3.24 -3.31
CA TRP A 27 8.98 -3.23 -3.41
C TRP A 27 8.23 -3.08 -2.08
N ASN A 28 8.93 -2.73 -1.01
CA ASN A 28 8.35 -2.56 0.33
C ASN A 28 7.63 -3.83 0.82
N GLU A 29 8.17 -5.00 0.52
CA GLU A 29 7.64 -6.26 1.04
C GLU A 29 7.88 -6.33 2.55
N GLY A 30 6.99 -7.01 3.27
CA GLY A 30 7.14 -7.25 4.71
C GLY A 30 8.09 -8.40 4.99
N SER A 31 8.42 -8.58 6.27
CA SER A 31 9.18 -9.74 6.75
C SER A 31 8.41 -11.04 6.51
N ALA A 32 9.14 -12.13 6.33
CA ALA A 32 8.53 -13.46 6.20
C ALA A 32 7.63 -13.79 7.39
N ILE A 33 6.53 -14.49 7.13
CA ILE A 33 5.65 -15.00 8.19
C ILE A 33 6.35 -16.12 8.98
N PRO A 34 6.00 -16.32 10.27
CA PRO A 34 6.59 -17.38 11.08
C PRO A 34 6.34 -18.79 10.50
N ASP A 35 7.32 -19.69 10.64
CA ASP A 35 7.24 -21.06 10.12
C ASP A 35 6.00 -21.82 10.63
N LYS A 36 5.62 -21.61 11.89
CA LYS A 36 4.40 -22.20 12.46
C LYS A 36 3.14 -21.76 11.74
N MET A 37 3.07 -20.50 11.34
CA MET A 37 1.96 -19.97 10.55
C MET A 37 1.98 -20.54 9.13
N MET A 38 3.14 -20.58 8.49
CA MET A 38 3.33 -21.20 7.17
C MET A 38 2.89 -22.67 7.19
N LYS A 39 3.23 -23.41 8.25
CA LYS A 39 2.79 -24.80 8.40
C LYS A 39 1.26 -24.89 8.48
N ARG A 40 0.60 -24.09 9.34
CA ARG A 40 -0.87 -24.09 9.45
C ARG A 40 -1.56 -23.78 8.12
N ILE A 41 -1.00 -22.84 7.34
CA ILE A 41 -1.51 -22.52 6.01
C ILE A 41 -1.41 -23.74 5.09
N LYS A 42 -0.24 -24.40 5.06
CA LYS A 42 -0.01 -25.60 4.23
C LYS A 42 -0.95 -26.74 4.60
N ASP A 43 -1.14 -26.98 5.92
CA ASP A 43 -1.99 -28.07 6.44
C ASP A 43 -3.49 -27.87 6.04
N LYS A 44 -3.91 -26.65 5.78
CA LYS A 44 -5.28 -26.30 5.36
C LYS A 44 -5.48 -26.21 3.84
N LEU A 45 -4.42 -26.32 3.06
CA LEU A 45 -4.49 -26.30 1.60
C LEU A 45 -4.96 -27.66 1.07
N THR A 46 -6.27 -27.87 1.11
CA THR A 46 -6.97 -29.01 0.53
C THR A 46 -7.87 -28.52 -0.61
N ASP A 47 -8.41 -29.43 -1.39
CA ASP A 47 -9.51 -29.17 -2.32
C ASP A 47 -9.34 -27.96 -3.25
N LEU A 48 -8.11 -27.72 -3.73
CA LEU A 48 -7.80 -26.57 -4.62
C LEU A 48 -8.53 -26.63 -5.98
N HIS A 49 -9.22 -27.73 -6.29
CA HIS A 49 -10.05 -27.88 -7.47
C HIS A 49 -11.44 -27.22 -7.32
N HIS A 50 -11.79 -26.77 -6.10
CA HIS A 50 -13.00 -26.00 -5.84
C HIS A 50 -12.70 -24.50 -5.72
N TYR A 51 -13.68 -23.67 -6.07
CA TYR A 51 -13.63 -22.25 -5.75
C TYR A 51 -13.69 -22.05 -4.22
N SER A 52 -13.02 -21.00 -3.73
CA SER A 52 -13.19 -20.54 -2.34
C SER A 52 -14.63 -20.12 -2.07
N ASP A 53 -15.01 -19.99 -0.79
CA ASP A 53 -16.29 -19.39 -0.39
C ASP A 53 -16.46 -18.01 -1.04
N PRO A 54 -17.46 -17.82 -1.93
CA PRO A 54 -17.67 -16.53 -2.61
C PRO A 54 -17.98 -15.38 -1.64
N SER A 55 -18.50 -15.69 -0.46
CA SER A 55 -18.85 -14.71 0.58
C SER A 55 -17.63 -14.36 1.44
N ASN A 56 -16.58 -15.19 1.42
CA ASN A 56 -15.38 -15.04 2.26
C ASN A 56 -15.71 -14.83 3.76
N ASN A 57 -16.73 -15.54 4.27
CA ASN A 57 -17.29 -15.30 5.60
C ASN A 57 -16.24 -15.46 6.71
N GLU A 58 -15.49 -16.57 6.73
CA GLU A 58 -14.46 -16.78 7.76
C GLU A 58 -13.40 -15.67 7.77
N LEU A 59 -12.99 -15.21 6.57
CA LEU A 59 -12.03 -14.11 6.45
C LEU A 59 -12.63 -12.78 6.91
N LYS A 60 -13.89 -12.50 6.57
CA LYS A 60 -14.59 -11.28 7.00
C LYS A 60 -14.86 -11.28 8.51
N ASP A 61 -15.19 -12.43 9.09
CA ASP A 61 -15.35 -12.59 10.55
C ASP A 61 -14.02 -12.31 11.27
N ALA A 62 -12.90 -12.81 10.72
CA ALA A 62 -11.57 -12.56 11.26
C ALA A 62 -11.15 -11.08 11.10
N LEU A 63 -11.52 -10.42 10.00
CA LEU A 63 -11.29 -8.99 9.79
C LEU A 63 -12.13 -8.14 10.74
N GLU A 64 -13.40 -8.48 10.97
CA GLU A 64 -14.26 -7.82 11.95
C GLU A 64 -13.65 -7.91 13.36
N ALA A 65 -13.23 -9.11 13.78
CA ALA A 65 -12.59 -9.31 15.07
C ALA A 65 -11.27 -8.51 15.22
N HIS A 66 -10.51 -8.35 14.12
CA HIS A 66 -9.24 -7.64 14.11
C HIS A 66 -9.40 -6.11 14.06
N THR A 67 -10.36 -5.62 13.27
CA THR A 67 -10.52 -4.18 12.97
C THR A 67 -11.57 -3.50 13.85
N GLY A 68 -12.49 -4.27 14.45
CA GLY A 68 -13.65 -3.75 15.15
C GLY A 68 -14.73 -3.16 14.24
N VAL A 69 -14.58 -3.32 12.92
CA VAL A 69 -15.56 -2.87 11.92
C VAL A 69 -16.45 -4.04 11.55
N ASP A 70 -17.78 -3.85 11.65
CA ASP A 70 -18.77 -4.87 11.24
C ASP A 70 -18.48 -5.33 9.81
N LYS A 71 -18.45 -6.64 9.60
CA LYS A 71 -18.12 -7.28 8.31
C LYS A 71 -19.01 -6.84 7.14
N THR A 72 -20.20 -6.31 7.42
CA THR A 72 -21.09 -5.77 6.38
C THR A 72 -20.52 -4.52 5.71
N PHE A 73 -19.60 -3.79 6.40
CA PHE A 73 -18.86 -2.66 5.87
C PHE A 73 -17.46 -3.04 5.36
N ILE A 74 -17.13 -4.33 5.26
CA ILE A 74 -15.85 -4.82 4.75
C ILE A 74 -16.07 -5.63 3.48
N GLU A 75 -15.20 -5.43 2.49
CA GLU A 75 -15.11 -6.29 1.30
C GLU A 75 -13.65 -6.66 1.02
N VAL A 76 -13.43 -7.88 0.49
CA VAL A 76 -12.11 -8.46 0.26
C VAL A 76 -11.81 -8.59 -1.22
N PHE A 77 -10.52 -8.44 -1.60
CA PHE A 77 -10.09 -8.31 -2.98
C PHE A 77 -8.75 -9.02 -3.24
N ASN A 78 -8.46 -9.25 -4.52
CA ASN A 78 -7.15 -9.72 -4.97
C ASN A 78 -6.08 -8.62 -4.86
N GLY A 79 -5.68 -8.31 -3.62
CA GLY A 79 -4.81 -7.19 -3.25
C GLY A 79 -5.54 -5.84 -3.17
N SER A 80 -4.91 -4.86 -2.50
CA SER A 80 -5.45 -3.49 -2.43
C SER A 80 -5.51 -2.80 -3.80
N ASP A 81 -4.69 -3.21 -4.77
CA ASP A 81 -4.76 -2.70 -6.14
C ASP A 81 -6.13 -2.97 -6.78
N SER A 82 -6.67 -4.19 -6.57
CA SER A 82 -8.02 -4.53 -7.01
C SER A 82 -9.07 -3.73 -6.23
N ALA A 83 -8.92 -3.58 -4.91
CA ALA A 83 -9.83 -2.76 -4.10
C ALA A 83 -9.89 -1.30 -4.59
N LEU A 84 -8.73 -0.71 -4.91
CA LEU A 84 -8.62 0.64 -5.47
C LEU A 84 -9.28 0.74 -6.86
N ASP A 85 -9.05 -0.24 -7.74
CA ASP A 85 -9.66 -0.27 -9.08
C ASP A 85 -11.19 -0.28 -8.97
N TYR A 86 -11.78 -1.12 -8.12
CA TYR A 86 -13.21 -1.14 -7.87
C TYR A 86 -13.73 0.17 -7.26
N ALA A 87 -13.00 0.75 -6.30
CA ALA A 87 -13.34 2.04 -5.71
C ALA A 87 -13.37 3.16 -6.76
N PHE A 88 -12.38 3.22 -7.65
CA PHE A 88 -12.37 4.20 -8.73
C PHE A 88 -13.50 3.97 -9.73
N ARG A 89 -13.76 2.74 -10.15
CA ARG A 89 -14.81 2.41 -11.12
C ARG A 89 -16.21 2.77 -10.65
N VAL A 90 -16.52 2.63 -9.36
CA VAL A 90 -17.85 2.99 -8.85
C VAL A 90 -18.04 4.49 -8.67
N LEU A 91 -16.96 5.24 -8.53
CA LEU A 91 -16.99 6.69 -8.29
C LEU A 91 -16.77 7.52 -9.55
N LEU A 92 -15.99 7.04 -10.53
CA LEU A 92 -15.47 7.85 -11.62
C LEU A 92 -16.08 7.49 -12.98
N ASN A 93 -16.36 8.53 -13.76
CA ASN A 93 -16.64 8.48 -15.19
C ASN A 93 -15.54 9.20 -15.96
N SER A 94 -15.48 8.99 -17.27
CA SER A 94 -14.58 9.76 -18.13
C SER A 94 -14.80 11.28 -17.95
N ASN A 95 -13.70 12.03 -17.96
CA ASN A 95 -13.60 13.47 -17.68
C ASN A 95 -13.84 13.91 -16.24
N ASP A 96 -14.17 13.03 -15.30
CA ASP A 96 -14.20 13.38 -13.89
C ASP A 96 -12.81 13.86 -13.42
N LYS A 97 -12.80 14.77 -12.45
CA LYS A 97 -11.59 15.38 -11.91
C LYS A 97 -11.11 14.61 -10.69
N VAL A 98 -9.84 14.29 -10.65
CA VAL A 98 -9.20 13.60 -9.52
C VAL A 98 -7.98 14.41 -9.07
N CYS A 99 -7.87 14.66 -7.77
CA CYS A 99 -6.71 15.32 -7.16
C CYS A 99 -5.86 14.32 -6.40
N ILE A 100 -4.56 14.35 -6.61
CA ILE A 100 -3.62 13.38 -6.04
C ILE A 100 -2.38 14.12 -5.54
N PRO A 101 -2.06 14.07 -4.23
CA PRO A 101 -0.76 14.53 -3.74
C PRO A 101 0.39 13.75 -4.38
N TYR A 102 1.38 14.47 -4.86
CA TYR A 102 2.52 13.91 -5.60
C TYR A 102 3.83 14.19 -4.86
N PRO A 103 4.80 13.27 -4.89
CA PRO A 103 4.75 11.94 -5.47
C PRO A 103 3.88 10.95 -4.68
N ASN A 104 3.36 9.94 -5.39
CA ASN A 104 2.50 8.90 -4.83
C ASN A 104 2.78 7.53 -5.45
N TYR A 105 1.93 6.54 -5.11
CA TYR A 105 1.91 5.23 -5.72
C TYR A 105 1.49 5.33 -7.19
N THR A 106 2.44 5.09 -8.11
CA THR A 106 2.29 5.39 -9.54
C THR A 106 1.20 4.60 -10.25
N GLN A 107 0.87 3.40 -9.79
CA GLN A 107 -0.18 2.56 -10.37
C GLN A 107 -1.55 3.26 -10.35
N VAL A 108 -1.81 4.06 -9.31
CA VAL A 108 -3.06 4.81 -9.17
C VAL A 108 -3.26 5.81 -10.32
N ASN A 109 -2.20 6.55 -10.69
CA ASN A 109 -2.28 7.47 -11.82
C ASN A 109 -2.62 6.75 -13.13
N GLN A 110 -2.05 5.55 -13.34
CA GLN A 110 -2.34 4.74 -14.53
C GLN A 110 -3.79 4.29 -14.56
N THR A 111 -4.30 3.76 -13.44
CA THR A 111 -5.70 3.33 -13.33
C THR A 111 -6.65 4.49 -13.61
N ILE A 112 -6.45 5.65 -12.99
CA ILE A 112 -7.32 6.81 -13.16
C ILE A 112 -7.24 7.36 -14.59
N THR A 113 -6.05 7.43 -15.17
CA THR A 113 -5.86 7.86 -16.55
C THR A 113 -6.54 6.90 -17.53
N SER A 114 -6.49 5.59 -17.28
CA SER A 114 -7.16 4.59 -18.11
C SER A 114 -8.68 4.71 -18.09
N LEU A 115 -9.26 5.29 -17.04
CA LEU A 115 -10.68 5.63 -16.95
C LEU A 115 -11.04 6.92 -17.70
N GLY A 116 -10.08 7.60 -18.30
CA GLY A 116 -10.29 8.86 -19.02
C GLY A 116 -10.49 10.07 -18.12
N CYS A 117 -10.07 10.02 -16.87
CA CYS A 117 -10.22 11.10 -15.90
C CYS A 117 -9.15 12.18 -16.05
N ARG A 118 -9.43 13.36 -15.53
CA ARG A 118 -8.49 14.50 -15.45
C ARG A 118 -7.79 14.49 -14.11
N VAL A 119 -6.48 14.23 -14.11
CA VAL A 119 -5.67 14.16 -12.89
C VAL A 119 -4.96 15.48 -12.64
N LEU A 120 -5.13 16.02 -11.43
CA LEU A 120 -4.33 17.10 -10.88
C LEU A 120 -3.37 16.52 -9.83
N ASN A 121 -2.08 16.54 -10.13
CA ASN A 121 -1.04 16.26 -9.14
C ASN A 121 -0.71 17.56 -8.39
N CYS A 122 -0.71 17.53 -7.06
CA CYS A 122 -0.46 18.71 -6.22
C CYS A 122 0.52 18.39 -5.09
N ASP A 123 1.06 19.41 -4.45
CA ASP A 123 1.75 19.23 -3.18
C ASP A 123 0.73 18.97 -2.05
N ILE A 124 1.10 18.14 -1.06
CA ILE A 124 0.20 17.86 0.07
C ILE A 124 -0.13 19.12 0.88
N SER A 125 0.79 20.07 0.96
CA SER A 125 0.60 21.35 1.66
C SER A 125 -0.43 22.25 1.00
N THR A 126 -0.67 22.11 -0.30
CA THR A 126 -1.65 22.88 -1.08
C THR A 126 -2.92 22.06 -1.41
N LEU A 127 -3.07 20.87 -0.83
CA LEU A 127 -4.16 19.96 -1.16
C LEU A 127 -5.53 20.62 -0.98
N GLU A 128 -5.75 21.30 0.13
CA GLU A 128 -7.04 21.94 0.41
C GLU A 128 -7.38 23.07 -0.56
N GLU A 129 -6.40 23.90 -0.94
CA GLU A 129 -6.57 24.96 -1.94
C GLU A 129 -6.92 24.35 -3.30
N ASN A 130 -6.28 23.23 -3.64
CA ASN A 130 -6.57 22.52 -4.89
C ASN A 130 -7.96 21.86 -4.87
N ILE A 131 -8.42 21.32 -3.74
CA ILE A 131 -9.79 20.82 -3.61
C ILE A 131 -10.79 21.97 -3.87
N LYS A 132 -10.56 23.12 -3.27
CA LYS A 132 -11.44 24.29 -3.42
C LYS A 132 -11.49 24.84 -4.85
N SER A 133 -10.34 24.96 -5.52
CA SER A 133 -10.24 25.56 -6.85
C SER A 133 -10.57 24.57 -7.98
N PHE A 134 -10.02 23.37 -7.94
CA PHE A 134 -10.18 22.34 -8.96
C PHE A 134 -11.52 21.61 -8.85
N LYS A 135 -12.10 21.53 -7.61
CA LYS A 135 -13.35 20.82 -7.30
C LYS A 135 -13.31 19.37 -7.80
N PRO A 136 -12.37 18.55 -7.32
CA PRO A 136 -12.26 17.17 -7.73
C PRO A 136 -13.44 16.36 -7.24
N LYS A 137 -13.86 15.36 -8.02
CA LYS A 137 -14.83 14.36 -7.59
C LYS A 137 -14.21 13.36 -6.62
N VAL A 138 -12.93 13.02 -6.82
CA VAL A 138 -12.16 12.13 -5.96
C VAL A 138 -10.83 12.77 -5.59
N VAL A 139 -10.45 12.62 -4.32
CA VAL A 139 -9.10 12.82 -3.81
C VAL A 139 -8.56 11.45 -3.40
N TYR A 140 -7.39 11.08 -3.93
CA TYR A 140 -6.66 9.88 -3.49
C TYR A 140 -5.51 10.27 -2.58
N LEU A 141 -5.38 9.57 -1.45
CA LEU A 141 -4.32 9.76 -0.46
C LEU A 141 -3.73 8.40 -0.06
N SER A 142 -2.43 8.24 -0.13
CA SER A 142 -1.72 7.12 0.50
C SER A 142 -1.26 7.57 1.89
N VAL A 143 -1.69 6.89 2.94
CA VAL A 143 -1.44 7.26 4.35
C VAL A 143 -1.10 6.02 5.18
N PRO A 144 0.18 5.82 5.56
CA PRO A 144 1.38 6.60 5.24
C PRO A 144 1.69 6.67 3.74
N ASN A 145 2.21 7.82 3.30
CA ASN A 145 2.48 8.05 1.88
C ASN A 145 3.61 7.16 1.34
N ASN A 146 3.49 6.72 0.11
CA ASN A 146 4.54 6.11 -0.67
C ASN A 146 4.87 7.02 -1.87
N PRO A 147 6.08 7.63 -1.95
CA PRO A 147 7.34 7.21 -1.30
C PRO A 147 7.79 8.08 -0.12
N LEU A 148 7.06 9.10 0.31
CA LEU A 148 7.56 10.11 1.25
C LEU A 148 7.38 9.71 2.72
N GLY A 149 6.54 8.72 3.04
CA GLY A 149 6.34 8.20 4.39
C GLY A 149 5.56 9.11 5.35
N TYR A 150 5.08 10.28 4.92
CA TYR A 150 4.29 11.16 5.77
C TYR A 150 2.89 10.61 6.04
N VAL A 151 2.25 11.09 7.08
CA VAL A 151 0.84 10.84 7.40
C VAL A 151 0.01 12.12 7.25
N TYR A 152 -1.27 11.95 6.99
CA TYR A 152 -2.20 13.06 6.81
C TYR A 152 -3.56 12.70 7.43
N ASN A 153 -4.14 13.63 8.19
CA ASN A 153 -5.48 13.45 8.75
C ASN A 153 -6.53 13.86 7.71
N THR A 154 -7.20 12.87 7.12
CA THR A 154 -8.12 13.06 6.00
C THR A 154 -9.53 13.44 6.45
N LEU A 155 -9.98 13.04 7.64
CA LEU A 155 -11.38 13.20 8.06
C LEU A 155 -11.86 14.66 8.10
N PRO A 156 -11.07 15.64 8.58
CA PRO A 156 -11.49 17.04 8.54
C PRO A 156 -11.77 17.56 7.13
N LEU A 157 -11.02 17.08 6.12
CA LEU A 157 -11.31 17.43 4.73
C LEU A 157 -12.58 16.74 4.21
N ALA A 158 -12.79 15.48 4.59
CA ALA A 158 -14.00 14.75 4.20
C ALA A 158 -15.28 15.42 4.74
N GLU A 159 -15.23 15.91 5.98
CA GLU A 159 -16.33 16.68 6.58
C GLU A 159 -16.55 18.03 5.88
N LYS A 160 -15.47 18.73 5.60
CA LYS A 160 -15.51 20.07 4.97
C LYS A 160 -15.96 20.04 3.51
N TYR A 161 -15.68 18.96 2.79
CA TYR A 161 -15.98 18.80 1.36
C TYR A 161 -16.86 17.58 1.09
N PRO A 162 -18.14 17.56 1.53
CA PRO A 162 -19.01 16.37 1.42
C PRO A 162 -19.33 15.96 -0.03
N GLY A 163 -19.12 16.85 -1.00
CA GLY A 163 -19.29 16.58 -2.44
C GLY A 163 -18.05 15.95 -3.10
N THR A 164 -16.94 15.78 -2.37
CA THR A 164 -15.71 15.14 -2.83
C THR A 164 -15.52 13.81 -2.12
N PHE A 165 -15.26 12.74 -2.84
CA PHE A 165 -14.94 11.45 -2.28
C PHE A 165 -13.45 11.37 -1.93
N PHE A 166 -13.14 10.74 -0.80
CA PHE A 166 -11.76 10.52 -0.34
C PHE A 166 -11.46 9.03 -0.34
N ILE A 167 -10.51 8.61 -1.17
CA ILE A 167 -9.97 7.26 -1.15
C ILE A 167 -8.64 7.29 -0.43
N VAL A 168 -8.58 6.64 0.73
CA VAL A 168 -7.39 6.59 1.59
C VAL A 168 -6.79 5.20 1.53
N ASP A 169 -5.59 5.13 0.98
CA ASP A 169 -4.82 3.89 0.88
C ASP A 169 -3.91 3.73 2.11
N GLU A 170 -4.34 2.87 3.02
CA GLU A 170 -3.65 2.56 4.28
C GLU A 170 -2.72 1.34 4.16
N ALA A 171 -2.07 1.15 3.01
CA ALA A 171 -1.21 -0.02 2.78
C ALA A 171 -0.06 -0.18 3.79
N TYR A 172 0.28 0.85 4.55
CA TYR A 172 1.37 0.85 5.55
C TYR A 172 0.88 1.15 6.96
N ALA A 173 -0.42 1.20 7.21
CA ALA A 173 -0.98 1.62 8.50
C ALA A 173 -0.56 0.71 9.67
N GLU A 174 -0.26 -0.56 9.43
CA GLU A 174 0.22 -1.49 10.46
C GLU A 174 1.54 -1.03 11.09
N PHE A 175 2.39 -0.28 10.35
CA PHE A 175 3.64 0.27 10.88
C PHE A 175 3.45 1.52 11.74
N PHE A 176 2.32 2.23 11.57
CA PHE A 176 1.93 3.40 12.35
C PHE A 176 0.40 3.46 12.55
N PRO A 177 -0.18 2.63 13.42
CA PRO A 177 -1.64 2.49 13.55
C PRO A 177 -2.39 3.78 13.92
N LYS A 178 -1.70 4.75 14.52
CA LYS A 178 -2.28 6.05 14.90
C LYS A 178 -2.79 6.89 13.72
N CYS A 179 -2.34 6.60 12.49
CA CYS A 179 -2.81 7.32 11.30
C CYS A 179 -4.06 6.71 10.68
N SER A 180 -4.46 5.54 11.13
CA SER A 180 -5.59 4.83 10.54
C SER A 180 -6.92 5.49 10.86
N ILE A 181 -7.78 5.53 9.84
CA ILE A 181 -9.18 5.93 9.93
C ILE A 181 -10.10 4.78 9.49
N PHE A 182 -9.58 3.56 9.39
CA PHE A 182 -10.31 2.40 8.89
C PHE A 182 -11.59 2.10 9.70
N ASP A 183 -11.52 2.21 11.02
CA ASP A 183 -12.64 1.98 11.97
C ASP A 183 -13.67 3.11 12.00
N GLN A 184 -13.43 4.19 11.25
CA GLN A 184 -14.32 5.34 11.18
C GLN A 184 -14.92 5.54 9.79
N ALA A 185 -14.25 5.07 8.73
CA ALA A 185 -14.59 5.36 7.34
C ALA A 185 -16.06 5.03 6.97
N TYR A 186 -16.62 3.94 7.52
CA TYR A 186 -18.00 3.55 7.24
C TYR A 186 -19.08 4.55 7.76
N LYS A 187 -18.68 5.46 8.67
CA LYS A 187 -19.55 6.51 9.22
C LYS A 187 -19.67 7.72 8.29
N TYR A 188 -18.78 7.85 7.30
CA TYR A 188 -18.73 8.97 6.37
C TYR A 188 -19.34 8.60 5.02
N ALA A 189 -20.14 9.52 4.47
CA ALA A 189 -20.80 9.30 3.18
C ALA A 189 -19.83 9.27 2.00
N ASN A 190 -18.62 9.79 2.15
CA ASN A 190 -17.67 10.08 1.09
C ASN A 190 -16.24 9.56 1.35
N VAL A 191 -16.07 8.56 2.24
CA VAL A 191 -14.76 8.00 2.56
C VAL A 191 -14.71 6.50 2.22
N ILE A 192 -13.64 6.09 1.54
CA ILE A 192 -13.25 4.70 1.31
C ILE A 192 -11.83 4.52 1.84
N VAL A 193 -11.60 3.47 2.63
CA VAL A 193 -10.24 3.12 3.09
C VAL A 193 -9.87 1.75 2.60
N THR A 194 -8.69 1.62 1.98
CA THR A 194 -8.14 0.33 1.52
C THR A 194 -6.96 -0.11 2.38
N ARG A 195 -6.81 -1.43 2.56
CA ARG A 195 -5.68 -2.07 3.25
C ARG A 195 -5.21 -3.32 2.52
N THR A 196 -4.02 -3.79 2.86
CA THR A 196 -3.38 -4.93 2.20
C THR A 196 -2.67 -5.86 3.20
N PHE A 197 -2.63 -7.14 2.87
CA PHE A 197 -1.78 -8.11 3.57
C PHE A 197 -0.34 -8.14 3.03
N SER A 198 -0.05 -7.36 1.98
CA SER A 198 1.24 -7.39 1.29
C SER A 198 2.41 -6.78 2.07
N LYS A 199 2.14 -5.89 3.05
CA LYS A 199 3.16 -5.08 3.73
C LYS A 199 3.35 -5.53 5.17
N GLY A 200 2.58 -5.01 6.12
CA GLY A 200 2.70 -5.36 7.54
C GLY A 200 2.56 -6.84 7.81
N PHE A 201 1.69 -7.54 7.10
CA PHE A 201 1.46 -8.97 7.26
C PHE A 201 2.52 -9.87 6.59
N GLY A 202 3.38 -9.34 5.71
CA GLY A 202 4.41 -10.14 5.02
C GLY A 202 3.87 -11.15 4.00
N LEU A 203 2.68 -10.91 3.46
CA LEU A 203 1.96 -11.84 2.59
C LEU A 203 1.75 -11.27 1.16
N ALA A 204 2.76 -10.60 0.61
CA ALA A 204 2.66 -9.97 -0.71
C ALA A 204 2.30 -10.96 -1.84
N GLY A 205 2.84 -12.17 -1.78
CA GLY A 205 2.66 -13.19 -2.83
C GLY A 205 1.26 -13.79 -2.90
N ILE A 206 0.44 -13.72 -1.83
CA ILE A 206 -0.92 -14.28 -1.84
C ILE A 206 -1.94 -13.34 -2.48
N ARG A 207 -1.61 -12.07 -2.67
CA ARG A 207 -2.50 -11.07 -3.27
C ARG A 207 -3.82 -10.91 -2.52
N LEU A 208 -3.77 -10.49 -1.25
CA LEU A 208 -4.95 -10.21 -0.45
C LEU A 208 -4.99 -8.75 0.00
N GLY A 209 -6.15 -8.11 -0.16
CA GLY A 209 -6.45 -6.78 0.34
C GLY A 209 -7.92 -6.66 0.70
N TYR A 210 -8.29 -5.56 1.33
CA TYR A 210 -9.65 -5.31 1.75
C TYR A 210 -9.92 -3.80 1.83
N LEU A 211 -11.19 -3.43 1.83
CA LEU A 211 -11.62 -2.05 2.02
C LEU A 211 -12.81 -1.95 2.97
N THR A 212 -12.98 -0.75 3.51
CA THR A 212 -14.18 -0.35 4.25
C THR A 212 -14.73 0.95 3.70
N THR A 213 -16.05 1.08 3.75
CA THR A 213 -16.81 2.27 3.40
C THR A 213 -18.25 2.14 3.89
N ASN A 214 -19.06 3.18 3.74
CA ASN A 214 -20.48 3.12 4.09
C ASN A 214 -21.29 2.14 3.22
N SER A 215 -22.49 1.78 3.69
CA SER A 215 -23.34 0.79 3.04
C SER A 215 -23.74 1.15 1.61
N TYR A 216 -23.94 2.44 1.31
CA TYR A 216 -24.32 2.88 -0.03
C TYR A 216 -23.23 2.61 -1.06
N ILE A 217 -21.99 3.03 -0.77
CA ILE A 217 -20.84 2.79 -1.67
C ILE A 217 -20.51 1.30 -1.68
N MET A 218 -20.57 0.60 -0.54
CA MET A 218 -20.33 -0.84 -0.46
C MET A 218 -21.26 -1.63 -1.38
N ASN A 219 -22.53 -1.30 -1.41
CA ASN A 219 -23.51 -1.96 -2.30
C ASN A 219 -23.17 -1.71 -3.78
N LYS A 220 -22.68 -0.52 -4.14
CA LYS A 220 -22.22 -0.23 -5.52
C LYS A 220 -20.99 -1.05 -5.87
N ILE A 221 -20.02 -1.15 -4.97
CA ILE A 221 -18.84 -2.00 -5.16
C ILE A 221 -19.26 -3.45 -5.34
N ARG A 222 -20.10 -3.99 -4.46
CA ARG A 222 -20.59 -5.37 -4.53
C ARG A 222 -21.35 -5.67 -5.83
N SER A 223 -22.06 -4.70 -6.39
CA SER A 223 -22.81 -4.90 -7.65
C SER A 223 -21.92 -5.16 -8.87
N ILE A 224 -20.65 -4.78 -8.84
CA ILE A 224 -19.68 -5.01 -9.92
C ILE A 224 -18.54 -5.94 -9.51
N ASN A 225 -18.51 -6.39 -8.25
CA ASN A 225 -17.41 -7.21 -7.71
C ASN A 225 -17.41 -8.62 -8.34
N ASN A 226 -16.22 -9.11 -8.67
CA ASN A 226 -16.01 -10.52 -8.99
C ASN A 226 -15.81 -11.31 -7.69
N PHE A 227 -16.84 -11.99 -7.21
CA PHE A 227 -16.82 -12.75 -5.95
C PHE A 227 -15.77 -13.85 -5.89
N LYS A 228 -15.24 -14.30 -7.03
CA LYS A 228 -14.23 -15.37 -7.11
C LYS A 228 -12.79 -14.86 -7.20
N GLN A 229 -12.57 -13.54 -7.04
CA GLN A 229 -11.23 -12.96 -7.19
C GLN A 229 -10.28 -13.29 -6.03
N VAL A 230 -10.80 -13.59 -4.84
CA VAL A 230 -9.98 -14.01 -3.70
C VAL A 230 -9.78 -15.52 -3.80
N ASN A 231 -8.55 -15.95 -4.01
CA ASN A 231 -8.22 -17.37 -4.12
C ASN A 231 -8.18 -18.05 -2.74
N THR A 232 -8.31 -19.38 -2.74
CA THR A 232 -8.36 -20.21 -1.52
C THR A 232 -7.12 -20.02 -0.63
N LEU A 233 -5.92 -19.97 -1.21
CA LEU A 233 -4.68 -19.72 -0.46
C LEU A 233 -4.73 -18.36 0.25
N ALA A 234 -5.19 -17.32 -0.43
CA ALA A 234 -5.29 -15.97 0.12
C ALA A 234 -6.27 -15.93 1.31
N ALA A 235 -7.45 -16.58 1.17
CA ALA A 235 -8.44 -16.62 2.23
C ALA A 235 -7.89 -17.34 3.48
N ILE A 236 -7.30 -18.53 3.30
CA ILE A 236 -6.69 -19.31 4.40
C ILE A 236 -5.55 -18.52 5.07
N ALA A 237 -4.62 -17.99 4.27
CA ALA A 237 -3.47 -17.26 4.80
C ALA A 237 -3.89 -15.99 5.54
N GLY A 238 -4.90 -15.28 5.03
CA GLY A 238 -5.48 -14.11 5.69
C GLY A 238 -6.06 -14.44 7.07
N VAL A 239 -6.86 -15.50 7.15
CA VAL A 239 -7.44 -15.97 8.43
C VAL A 239 -6.35 -16.37 9.43
N GLU A 240 -5.34 -17.15 8.99
CA GLU A 240 -4.25 -17.57 9.87
C GLU A 240 -3.41 -16.40 10.37
N ALA A 241 -3.16 -15.40 9.50
CA ALA A 241 -2.41 -14.21 9.88
C ALA A 241 -3.18 -13.33 10.88
N LEU A 242 -4.49 -13.19 10.72
CA LEU A 242 -5.34 -12.44 11.65
C LEU A 242 -5.48 -13.16 13.00
N LYS A 243 -5.64 -14.49 13.02
CA LYS A 243 -5.67 -15.30 14.25
C LYS A 243 -4.38 -15.22 15.04
N ASP A 244 -3.23 -15.06 14.39
CA ASP A 244 -1.91 -14.95 15.02
C ASP A 244 -1.27 -13.57 14.80
N PHE A 245 -2.08 -12.52 14.85
CA PHE A 245 -1.62 -11.15 14.62
C PHE A 245 -0.51 -10.72 15.59
N LYS A 246 -0.44 -11.33 16.78
CA LYS A 246 0.63 -11.06 17.75
C LYS A 246 2.03 -11.37 17.17
N SER A 247 2.16 -12.46 16.42
CA SER A 247 3.41 -12.80 15.74
C SER A 247 3.75 -11.79 14.62
N ILE A 248 2.74 -11.38 13.84
CA ILE A 248 2.88 -10.32 12.82
C ILE A 248 3.30 -9.00 13.47
N GLN A 249 2.65 -8.60 14.55
CA GLN A 249 2.98 -7.38 15.30
C GLN A 249 4.44 -7.39 15.81
N SER A 250 4.96 -8.55 16.20
CA SER A 250 6.35 -8.69 16.61
C SER A 250 7.31 -8.38 15.44
N ASN A 251 7.02 -8.85 14.24
CA ASN A 251 7.77 -8.53 13.02
C ASN A 251 7.70 -7.04 12.67
N ILE A 252 6.51 -6.43 12.76
CA ILE A 252 6.31 -4.99 12.55
C ILE A 252 7.16 -4.17 13.54
N ASN A 253 7.14 -4.55 14.82
CA ASN A 253 7.92 -3.89 15.85
C ASN A 253 9.43 -4.03 15.60
N LEU A 254 9.88 -5.19 15.14
CA LEU A 254 11.28 -5.42 14.76
C LEU A 254 11.65 -4.51 13.58
N THR A 255 10.84 -4.47 12.53
CA THR A 255 11.05 -3.59 11.37
C THR A 255 11.18 -2.13 11.78
N ASN A 256 10.32 -1.65 12.67
CA ASN A 256 10.40 -0.27 13.18
C ASN A 256 11.68 0.00 13.99
N ARG A 257 12.15 -0.99 14.79
CA ARG A 257 13.44 -0.88 15.51
C ARG A 257 14.63 -0.84 14.54
N VAL A 258 14.63 -1.72 13.55
CA VAL A 258 15.68 -1.75 12.50
C VAL A 258 15.71 -0.44 11.72
N LYS A 259 14.53 0.11 11.38
CA LYS A 259 14.44 1.42 10.70
C LYS A 259 15.06 2.53 11.54
N LYS A 260 14.73 2.60 12.83
CA LYS A 260 15.33 3.59 13.73
C LYS A 260 16.86 3.44 13.79
N MET A 261 17.36 2.22 13.99
CA MET A 261 18.81 1.94 13.98
C MET A 261 19.46 2.43 12.68
N PHE A 262 18.86 2.12 11.52
CA PHE A 262 19.40 2.52 10.22
C PHE A 262 19.44 4.05 10.05
N ILE A 263 18.39 4.76 10.48
CA ILE A 263 18.36 6.23 10.48
C ILE A 263 19.46 6.79 11.39
N ASP A 264 19.62 6.25 12.60
CA ASP A 264 20.64 6.68 13.55
C ASP A 264 22.07 6.46 13.02
N MET A 265 22.32 5.38 12.28
CA MET A 265 23.60 5.10 11.61
C MET A 265 23.95 6.10 10.51
N LEU A 266 22.94 6.70 9.89
CA LEU A 266 23.04 7.63 8.76
C LEU A 266 22.53 9.03 9.12
N LYS A 267 22.62 9.44 10.39
CA LYS A 267 22.12 10.73 10.89
C LYS A 267 22.71 11.96 10.20
N ASP A 268 23.91 11.84 9.63
CA ASP A 268 24.62 12.91 8.92
C ASP A 268 24.23 12.98 7.42
N TYR A 269 23.38 12.06 6.96
CA TYR A 269 22.88 11.99 5.60
C TYR A 269 21.43 12.53 5.51
N ARG A 270 21.04 12.94 4.33
CA ARG A 270 19.65 13.38 4.06
C ARG A 270 18.73 12.17 3.94
N ILE A 271 18.32 11.63 5.09
CA ILE A 271 17.37 10.55 5.19
C ILE A 271 16.02 11.10 5.67
N ARG A 272 14.96 10.79 4.92
CA ARG A 272 13.60 11.16 5.31
C ARG A 272 13.02 10.02 6.14
N ASP A 273 12.70 10.32 7.40
CA ASP A 273 11.96 9.40 8.26
C ASP A 273 10.57 9.12 7.66
N SER A 274 10.12 7.90 7.86
CA SER A 274 8.89 7.38 7.26
C SER A 274 8.07 6.62 8.30
N HIS A 275 6.76 6.82 8.27
CA HIS A 275 5.81 6.02 9.05
C HIS A 275 5.49 4.66 8.42
N ALA A 276 6.20 4.26 7.35
CA ALA A 276 6.09 2.96 6.68
C ALA A 276 7.32 2.07 6.96
N ASN A 277 7.43 0.94 6.25
CA ASN A 277 8.55 0.01 6.34
C ASN A 277 9.73 0.34 5.41
N PHE A 278 9.90 1.58 5.05
CA PHE A 278 10.98 2.07 4.19
C PHE A 278 11.44 3.45 4.62
N VAL A 279 12.58 3.86 4.08
CA VAL A 279 13.07 5.24 4.14
C VAL A 279 13.33 5.75 2.74
N LEU A 280 13.38 7.08 2.58
CA LEU A 280 13.84 7.76 1.38
C LEU A 280 15.14 8.46 1.68
N LEU A 281 16.23 8.04 0.99
CA LEU A 281 17.56 8.63 1.11
C LEU A 281 17.85 9.51 -0.10
N GLU A 282 18.27 10.75 0.14
CA GLU A 282 18.79 11.66 -0.88
C GLU A 282 20.32 11.67 -0.81
N HIS A 283 20.98 11.40 -1.95
CA HIS A 283 22.43 11.42 -2.05
C HIS A 283 22.87 11.82 -3.45
N THR A 284 23.85 12.72 -3.59
CA THR A 284 24.34 13.20 -4.90
C THR A 284 24.83 12.06 -5.80
N ARG A 285 25.37 11.00 -5.20
CA ARG A 285 25.86 9.78 -5.86
C ARG A 285 24.87 8.61 -5.75
N ALA A 286 23.56 8.89 -5.64
CA ALA A 286 22.52 7.85 -5.45
C ALA A 286 22.57 6.74 -6.49
N LYS A 287 22.84 7.06 -7.76
CA LYS A 287 22.93 6.06 -8.83
C LYS A 287 24.11 5.11 -8.63
N GLU A 288 25.26 5.63 -8.25
CA GLU A 288 26.45 4.80 -8.02
C GLU A 288 26.24 3.86 -6.82
N ILE A 289 25.63 4.37 -5.74
CA ILE A 289 25.26 3.55 -4.58
C ILE A 289 24.29 2.43 -4.98
N ILE A 290 23.26 2.74 -5.78
CA ILE A 290 22.29 1.75 -6.27
C ILE A 290 22.99 0.66 -7.10
N GLU A 291 23.91 1.01 -7.98
CA GLU A 291 24.66 0.06 -8.80
C GLU A 291 25.61 -0.81 -7.96
N GLU A 292 26.31 -0.22 -6.95
CA GLU A 292 27.13 -1.01 -6.03
C GLU A 292 26.28 -2.00 -5.23
N LEU A 293 25.15 -1.55 -4.65
CA LEU A 293 24.22 -2.43 -3.94
C LEU A 293 23.73 -3.57 -4.85
N LYS A 294 23.34 -3.25 -6.09
CA LYS A 294 22.91 -4.24 -7.07
C LYS A 294 24.00 -5.26 -7.41
N SER A 295 25.26 -4.83 -7.53
CA SER A 295 26.39 -5.72 -7.77
C SER A 295 26.64 -6.71 -6.62
N LEU A 296 26.21 -6.35 -5.41
CA LEU A 296 26.26 -7.18 -4.20
C LEU A 296 24.98 -7.99 -3.96
N GLY A 297 24.08 -8.03 -4.94
CA GLY A 297 22.82 -8.76 -4.84
C GLY A 297 21.74 -8.06 -4.01
N ILE A 298 21.87 -6.76 -3.70
CA ILE A 298 20.90 -5.99 -2.91
C ILE A 298 20.12 -5.05 -3.84
N LEU A 299 18.81 -5.24 -3.96
CA LEU A 299 17.96 -4.39 -4.78
C LEU A 299 17.25 -3.33 -3.95
N VAL A 300 17.47 -2.06 -4.27
CA VAL A 300 16.74 -0.90 -3.74
C VAL A 300 16.04 -0.15 -4.86
N ARG A 301 15.09 0.72 -4.55
CA ARG A 301 14.30 1.40 -5.58
C ARG A 301 14.84 2.77 -5.93
N ASP A 302 15.33 2.95 -7.16
CA ASP A 302 15.61 4.29 -7.70
C ASP A 302 14.33 5.13 -7.79
N ARG A 303 14.36 6.31 -7.19
CA ARG A 303 13.27 7.29 -7.20
C ARG A 303 13.68 8.62 -7.85
N SER A 304 14.86 8.68 -8.44
CA SER A 304 15.43 9.89 -9.05
C SER A 304 14.56 10.52 -10.14
N LYS A 305 13.69 9.72 -10.78
CA LYS A 305 12.69 10.23 -11.76
C LYS A 305 11.58 11.07 -11.12
N PHE A 306 11.36 10.95 -9.82
CA PHE A 306 10.29 11.64 -9.09
C PHE A 306 10.84 12.70 -8.15
N ILE A 307 11.96 12.39 -7.50
CA ILE A 307 12.67 13.28 -6.58
C ILE A 307 14.15 13.11 -6.90
N ASN A 308 14.79 14.19 -7.35
CA ASN A 308 16.16 14.13 -7.81
C ASN A 308 17.10 13.49 -6.77
N ASN A 309 18.04 12.68 -7.23
CA ASN A 309 19.06 12.03 -6.42
C ASN A 309 18.55 11.20 -5.23
N THR A 310 17.39 10.54 -5.36
CA THR A 310 16.81 9.77 -4.26
C THR A 310 16.70 8.29 -4.58
N MET A 311 16.87 7.48 -3.52
CA MET A 311 16.55 6.06 -3.50
C MET A 311 15.61 5.75 -2.32
N ARG A 312 14.68 4.81 -2.53
CA ARG A 312 13.84 4.28 -1.46
C ARG A 312 14.37 2.90 -1.06
N ILE A 313 14.59 2.72 0.22
CA ILE A 313 15.16 1.50 0.80
C ILE A 313 14.12 0.89 1.73
N THR A 314 13.64 -0.31 1.41
CA THR A 314 12.77 -1.11 2.30
C THR A 314 13.62 -1.64 3.46
N MET A 315 13.04 -1.75 4.64
CA MET A 315 13.74 -2.32 5.80
C MET A 315 13.86 -3.84 5.67
N GLY A 316 15.10 -4.32 5.60
CA GLY A 316 15.48 -5.72 5.66
C GLY A 316 15.82 -6.17 7.08
N SER A 317 16.65 -7.21 7.22
CA SER A 317 17.22 -7.63 8.50
C SER A 317 18.17 -6.57 9.07
N GLY A 318 18.46 -6.64 10.38
CA GLY A 318 19.45 -5.73 10.98
C GLY A 318 20.83 -5.85 10.33
N ALA A 319 21.22 -7.04 9.89
CA ALA A 319 22.48 -7.28 9.20
C ALA A 319 22.51 -6.63 7.81
N ASP A 320 21.43 -6.81 7.01
CA ASP A 320 21.32 -6.16 5.70
C ASP A 320 21.40 -4.64 5.82
N MET A 321 20.67 -4.07 6.78
CA MET A 321 20.63 -2.63 6.96
C MET A 321 21.97 -2.06 7.45
N HIS A 322 22.71 -2.81 8.27
CA HIS A 322 24.07 -2.45 8.67
C HIS A 322 25.02 -2.44 7.47
N GLN A 323 25.00 -3.49 6.65
CA GLN A 323 25.82 -3.59 5.44
C GLN A 323 25.54 -2.42 4.48
N ILE A 324 24.25 -2.12 4.24
CA ILE A 324 23.85 -1.00 3.38
C ILE A 324 24.34 0.34 3.93
N ALA A 325 24.24 0.56 5.24
CA ALA A 325 24.71 1.79 5.86
C ALA A 325 26.23 1.96 5.68
N GLU A 326 27.01 0.90 5.87
CA GLU A 326 28.47 0.95 5.66
C GLU A 326 28.85 1.19 4.18
N ILE A 327 28.06 0.68 3.24
CA ILE A 327 28.24 1.00 1.81
C ILE A 327 27.96 2.47 1.55
N ILE A 328 26.82 3.01 2.04
CA ILE A 328 26.47 4.42 1.85
C ILE A 328 27.55 5.36 2.41
N LYS A 329 28.16 5.03 3.54
CA LYS A 329 29.20 5.84 4.17
C LYS A 329 30.51 5.96 3.38
N LYS A 330 30.74 5.12 2.38
CA LYS A 330 31.91 5.21 1.49
C LYS A 330 31.78 6.32 0.44
N TYR A 331 30.59 6.84 0.25
CA TYR A 331 30.25 7.84 -0.76
C TYR A 331 30.12 9.24 -0.19
#